data_b3dc55fd11cf4e672c645a20a4a480b9
#
_entry.id   b3dc55fd11cf4e672c645a20a4a480b9
#
_cell.length_a   1.000
_cell.length_b   1.000
_cell.length_c   1.000
_cell.angle_alpha   90.00
_cell.angle_beta   90.00
_cell.angle_gamma   90.00
#
_symmetry.space_group_name_H-M   'P 1'
#
loop_
_entity.id
_entity.type
_entity.pdbx_description
1 polymer ?
#
loop_
_entity_poly.entity_id
_entity_poly.type
_entity_poly.pdbx_seq_one_letter_code
_entity_poly.pdbx_strand_id
1 'polypeptide(L)'
;SLGFSLADTAALLACWEDRTAMERRLLAQRAAVEASIQEASDRLRLLDTAIERLRKDEKQMNYDVTIKTLPERQVASVRQILPCYDREGDLWHIFVRETASLHIQDGDPALCIGVYHDGEYKEADVDVEIQKTVKGTYPDTEHVKFKTVPPVTVASATFQGPYRQIGEVNQAVAAWVEANG
;
A
#
# COMPACT_ATOMS: atom_id res chain seq x y z
N SER A 1 -35.92 5.05 26.34
CA SER A 1 -35.66 6.23 27.18
C SER A 1 -34.91 7.27 26.37
N LEU A 2 -35.21 8.56 26.53
CA LEU A 2 -34.51 9.66 25.83
C LEU A 2 -33.22 10.07 26.54
N GLY A 3 -32.70 9.26 27.46
CA GLY A 3 -31.44 9.50 28.16
C GLY A 3 -31.48 10.60 29.22
N PHE A 4 -32.66 11.01 29.65
CA PHE A 4 -32.79 11.96 30.73
C PHE A 4 -32.57 11.30 32.10
N SER A 5 -31.85 12.01 32.99
CA SER A 5 -31.80 11.64 34.40
C SER A 5 -33.17 11.82 35.07
N LEU A 6 -33.33 11.25 36.24
CA LEU A 6 -34.54 11.46 37.05
C LEU A 6 -34.81 12.96 37.35
N ALA A 7 -33.73 13.71 37.61
CA ALA A 7 -33.80 15.16 37.83
C ALA A 7 -34.23 15.92 36.57
N ASP A 8 -33.72 15.56 35.42
CA ASP A 8 -34.09 16.17 34.12
C ASP A 8 -35.52 15.84 33.74
N THR A 9 -35.96 14.62 34.03
CA THR A 9 -37.35 14.19 33.79
C THR A 9 -38.33 14.99 34.67
N ALA A 10 -37.99 15.20 35.94
CA ALA A 10 -38.81 16.03 36.85
C ALA A 10 -38.83 17.50 36.37
N ALA A 11 -37.70 18.02 35.91
CA ALA A 11 -37.60 19.37 35.38
C ALA A 11 -38.37 19.57 34.04
N LEU A 12 -38.44 18.54 33.20
CA LEU A 12 -39.29 18.51 31.99
C LEU A 12 -40.77 18.53 32.34
N LEU A 13 -41.16 17.75 33.33
CA LEU A 13 -42.55 17.72 33.80
C LEU A 13 -42.98 19.06 34.42
N ALA A 14 -42.07 19.75 35.11
CA ALA A 14 -42.34 21.09 35.66
C ALA A 14 -42.55 22.18 34.59
N CYS A 15 -42.05 21.96 33.37
CA CYS A 15 -42.19 22.88 32.24
C CYS A 15 -43.24 22.43 31.23
N TRP A 16 -44.14 21.48 31.58
CA TRP A 16 -45.10 20.87 30.64
C TRP A 16 -45.98 21.87 29.90
N GLU A 17 -46.34 22.97 30.55
CA GLU A 17 -47.19 24.04 29.98
C GLU A 17 -46.38 25.08 29.18
N ASP A 18 -45.08 25.15 29.36
CA ASP A 18 -44.17 26.05 28.60
C ASP A 18 -43.47 25.30 27.47
N ARG A 19 -44.08 25.32 26.29
CA ARG A 19 -43.59 24.66 25.10
C ARG A 19 -42.17 25.14 24.71
N THR A 20 -41.88 26.42 24.92
CA THR A 20 -40.58 27.00 24.56
C THR A 20 -39.46 26.55 25.51
N ALA A 21 -39.78 26.44 26.82
CA ALA A 21 -38.87 25.91 27.82
C ALA A 21 -38.57 24.41 27.57
N MET A 22 -39.60 23.64 27.20
CA MET A 22 -39.49 22.23 26.87
C MET A 22 -38.60 22.02 25.65
N GLU A 23 -38.85 22.76 24.57
CA GLU A 23 -38.07 22.69 23.35
C GLU A 23 -36.58 22.99 23.61
N ARG A 24 -36.26 24.04 24.36
CA ARG A 24 -34.88 24.36 24.74
C ARG A 24 -34.19 23.22 25.49
N ARG A 25 -34.89 22.55 26.41
CA ARG A 25 -34.35 21.41 27.17
C ARG A 25 -34.12 20.20 26.30
N LEU A 26 -35.04 19.90 25.38
CA LEU A 26 -34.86 18.81 24.41
C LEU A 26 -33.68 19.07 23.45
N LEU A 27 -33.51 20.31 23.00
CA LEU A 27 -32.37 20.71 22.17
C LEU A 27 -31.03 20.62 22.94
N ALA A 28 -31.02 21.03 24.21
CA ALA A 28 -29.82 20.89 25.05
C ALA A 28 -29.44 19.42 25.27
N GLN A 29 -30.44 18.55 25.54
CA GLN A 29 -30.21 17.12 25.68
C GLN A 29 -29.70 16.49 24.37
N ARG A 30 -30.28 16.88 23.24
CA ARG A 30 -29.81 16.44 21.93
C ARG A 30 -28.36 16.82 21.71
N ALA A 31 -27.96 18.05 21.97
CA ALA A 31 -26.58 18.50 21.86
C ALA A 31 -25.62 17.71 22.78
N ALA A 32 -26.03 17.40 24.01
CA ALA A 32 -25.23 16.57 24.91
C ALA A 32 -25.06 15.13 24.40
N VAL A 33 -26.10 14.54 23.82
CA VAL A 33 -25.99 13.22 23.18
C VAL A 33 -25.09 13.25 21.95
N GLU A 34 -25.19 14.27 21.10
CA GLU A 34 -24.33 14.47 19.93
C GLU A 34 -22.85 14.60 20.35
N ALA A 35 -22.56 15.35 21.41
CA ALA A 35 -21.19 15.47 21.96
C ALA A 35 -20.68 14.12 22.49
N SER A 36 -21.53 13.35 23.18
CA SER A 36 -21.16 12.01 23.66
C SER A 36 -20.88 11.02 22.52
N ILE A 37 -21.64 11.09 21.43
CA ILE A 37 -21.40 10.28 20.23
C ILE A 37 -20.05 10.63 19.61
N GLN A 38 -19.73 11.92 19.51
CA GLN A 38 -18.45 12.37 18.96
C GLN A 38 -17.28 11.87 19.83
N GLU A 39 -17.37 12.02 21.15
CA GLU A 39 -16.35 11.52 22.08
C GLU A 39 -16.17 9.99 21.98
N ALA A 40 -17.27 9.25 21.90
CA ALA A 40 -17.22 7.79 21.72
C ALA A 40 -16.58 7.41 20.36
N SER A 41 -16.88 8.15 19.29
CA SER A 41 -16.30 7.95 17.98
C SER A 41 -14.79 8.19 17.98
N ASP A 42 -14.33 9.24 18.64
CA ASP A 42 -12.90 9.54 18.76
C ASP A 42 -12.15 8.48 19.59
N ARG A 43 -12.77 7.96 20.65
CA ARG A 43 -12.24 6.82 21.42
C ARG A 43 -12.12 5.56 20.57
N LEU A 44 -13.12 5.25 19.75
CA LEU A 44 -13.08 4.11 18.82
C LEU A 44 -11.90 4.23 17.83
N ARG A 45 -11.69 5.42 17.26
CA ARG A 45 -10.54 5.65 16.35
C ARG A 45 -9.19 5.44 17.03
N LEU A 46 -9.06 5.84 18.30
CA LEU A 46 -7.83 5.58 19.08
C LEU A 46 -7.63 4.09 19.35
N LEU A 47 -8.71 3.37 19.69
CA LEU A 47 -8.67 1.92 19.88
C LEU A 47 -8.32 1.19 18.59
N ASP A 48 -8.92 1.56 17.47
CA ASP A 48 -8.60 0.97 16.16
C ASP A 48 -7.12 1.18 15.82
N THR A 49 -6.60 2.38 16.05
CA THR A 49 -5.17 2.67 15.85
C THR A 49 -4.27 1.81 16.76
N ALA A 50 -4.65 1.63 18.02
CA ALA A 50 -3.89 0.78 18.96
C ALA A 50 -3.94 -0.69 18.56
N ILE A 51 -5.10 -1.20 18.14
CA ILE A 51 -5.29 -2.56 17.65
C ILE A 51 -4.45 -2.80 16.39
N GLU A 52 -4.43 -1.84 15.46
CA GLU A 52 -3.59 -1.94 14.27
C GLU A 52 -2.09 -1.98 14.60
N ARG A 53 -1.64 -1.19 15.58
CA ARG A 53 -0.25 -1.24 16.07
C ARG A 53 0.08 -2.61 16.67
N LEU A 54 -0.76 -3.13 17.56
CA LEU A 54 -0.56 -4.47 18.14
C LEU A 54 -0.56 -5.57 17.07
N ARG A 55 -1.44 -5.46 16.06
CA ARG A 55 -1.45 -6.40 14.93
C ARG A 55 -0.22 -6.26 14.02
N LYS A 56 0.38 -5.06 13.94
CA LYS A 56 1.66 -4.86 13.25
C LYS A 56 2.82 -5.46 14.04
N ASP A 57 2.83 -5.31 15.36
CA ASP A 57 3.84 -5.89 16.22
C ASP A 57 3.76 -7.44 16.27
N GLU A 58 2.55 -8.03 16.24
CA GLU A 58 2.34 -9.48 16.08
C GLU A 58 2.65 -9.96 14.66
N LYS A 59 2.48 -9.11 13.66
CA LYS A 59 2.89 -9.29 12.27
C LYS A 59 4.27 -8.69 12.00
N GLN A 60 5.22 -8.75 12.91
CA GLN A 60 6.60 -8.96 12.50
C GLN A 60 6.62 -10.32 11.79
N MET A 61 6.04 -10.34 10.59
CA MET A 61 6.16 -11.48 9.69
C MET A 61 7.66 -11.64 9.50
N ASN A 62 8.19 -12.68 10.09
CA ASN A 62 9.56 -13.07 9.93
C ASN A 62 9.71 -13.47 8.45
N TYR A 63 9.92 -12.45 7.60
CA TYR A 63 10.21 -12.70 6.19
C TYR A 63 11.52 -13.47 6.14
N ASP A 64 11.46 -14.70 5.67
CA ASP A 64 12.65 -15.51 5.48
C ASP A 64 13.51 -14.90 4.36
N VAL A 65 14.50 -14.10 4.76
CA VAL A 65 15.43 -13.46 3.84
C VAL A 65 16.59 -14.41 3.58
N THR A 66 16.79 -14.73 2.31
CA THR A 66 17.85 -15.64 1.87
C THR A 66 18.70 -14.97 0.79
N ILE A 67 19.99 -15.32 0.74
CA ILE A 67 20.86 -14.92 -0.35
C ILE A 67 20.64 -15.84 -1.52
N LYS A 68 20.36 -15.27 -2.70
CA LYS A 68 20.17 -15.99 -3.96
C LYS A 68 21.02 -15.37 -5.06
N THR A 69 21.53 -16.20 -5.95
CA THR A 69 22.11 -15.76 -7.21
C THR A 69 21.08 -15.94 -8.32
N LEU A 70 20.63 -14.84 -8.89
CA LEU A 70 19.81 -14.86 -10.09
C LEU A 70 20.74 -15.08 -11.28
N PRO A 71 20.49 -16.07 -12.16
CA PRO A 71 21.33 -16.36 -13.31
C PRO A 71 21.22 -15.23 -14.36
N GLU A 72 22.15 -15.27 -15.31
CA GLU A 72 22.03 -14.48 -16.54
C GLU A 72 20.69 -14.75 -17.22
N ARG A 73 20.05 -13.67 -17.70
CA ARG A 73 18.75 -13.77 -18.34
C ARG A 73 18.57 -12.75 -19.46
N GLN A 74 17.90 -13.18 -20.52
CA GLN A 74 17.47 -12.28 -21.58
C GLN A 74 16.14 -11.64 -21.18
N VAL A 75 16.05 -10.34 -21.33
CA VAL A 75 14.86 -9.57 -20.98
C VAL A 75 14.49 -8.58 -22.08
N ALA A 76 13.20 -8.33 -22.21
CA ALA A 76 12.68 -7.14 -22.83
C ALA A 76 12.33 -6.15 -21.72
N SER A 77 12.79 -4.91 -21.80
CA SER A 77 12.68 -3.93 -20.74
C SER A 77 12.19 -2.56 -21.23
N VAL A 78 11.45 -1.85 -20.38
CA VAL A 78 11.09 -0.44 -20.54
C VAL A 78 11.53 0.30 -19.28
N ARG A 79 12.31 1.38 -19.41
CA ARG A 79 12.76 2.21 -18.29
C ARG A 79 12.42 3.66 -18.53
N GLN A 80 11.77 4.29 -17.56
CA GLN A 80 11.44 5.72 -17.61
C GLN A 80 11.45 6.33 -16.20
N ILE A 81 11.58 7.65 -16.15
CA ILE A 81 11.27 8.42 -14.95
C ILE A 81 9.76 8.59 -14.86
N LEU A 82 9.17 8.13 -13.76
CA LEU A 82 7.73 8.20 -13.50
C LEU A 82 7.42 9.24 -12.42
N PRO A 83 6.24 9.86 -12.44
CA PRO A 83 5.82 10.79 -11.38
C PRO A 83 5.79 10.15 -9.99
N CYS A 84 5.44 8.86 -9.88
CA CYS A 84 5.42 8.09 -8.63
C CYS A 84 5.40 6.59 -8.95
N TYR A 85 5.64 5.74 -7.94
CA TYR A 85 5.68 4.28 -8.08
C TYR A 85 4.37 3.67 -8.57
N ASP A 86 3.22 4.24 -8.23
CA ASP A 86 1.89 3.75 -8.65
C ASP A 86 1.66 3.83 -10.16
N ARG A 87 2.55 4.53 -10.88
CA ARG A 87 2.49 4.66 -12.34
C ARG A 87 3.28 3.58 -13.10
N GLU A 88 3.84 2.58 -12.43
CA GLU A 88 4.53 1.45 -13.08
C GLU A 88 3.69 0.79 -14.18
N GLY A 89 2.36 0.74 -13.99
CA GLY A 89 1.43 0.21 -14.99
C GLY A 89 1.54 0.86 -16.37
N ASP A 90 1.97 2.12 -16.46
CA ASP A 90 2.14 2.83 -17.72
C ASP A 90 3.26 2.20 -18.57
N LEU A 91 4.33 1.71 -17.92
CA LEU A 91 5.43 1.02 -18.61
C LEU A 91 4.95 -0.31 -19.21
N TRP A 92 4.10 -1.05 -18.49
CA TRP A 92 3.49 -2.28 -19.01
C TRP A 92 2.57 -2.01 -20.21
N HIS A 93 1.85 -0.90 -20.24
CA HIS A 93 1.06 -0.48 -21.40
C HIS A 93 1.93 -0.17 -22.62
N ILE A 94 3.07 0.52 -22.42
CA ILE A 94 4.05 0.78 -23.48
C ILE A 94 4.60 -0.56 -23.99
N PHE A 95 5.02 -1.44 -23.09
CA PHE A 95 5.56 -2.75 -23.40
C PHE A 95 4.61 -3.55 -24.28
N VAL A 96 3.36 -3.73 -23.85
CA VAL A 96 2.35 -4.51 -24.61
C VAL A 96 2.09 -3.91 -25.98
N ARG A 97 1.93 -2.57 -26.07
CA ARG A 97 1.68 -1.87 -27.33
C ARG A 97 2.81 -2.08 -28.33
N GLU A 98 4.06 -1.92 -27.88
CA GLU A 98 5.20 -1.94 -28.81
C GLU A 98 5.68 -3.34 -29.17
N THR A 99 5.37 -4.35 -28.34
CA THR A 99 5.77 -5.74 -28.59
C THR A 99 4.68 -6.60 -29.25
N ALA A 100 3.46 -6.06 -29.42
CA ALA A 100 2.32 -6.82 -29.93
C ALA A 100 2.58 -7.52 -31.29
N SER A 101 3.34 -6.88 -32.19
CA SER A 101 3.67 -7.43 -33.51
C SER A 101 4.89 -8.34 -33.49
N LEU A 102 5.68 -8.36 -32.44
CA LEU A 102 6.94 -9.09 -32.39
C LEU A 102 6.77 -10.58 -32.00
N HIS A 103 5.58 -10.96 -31.53
CA HIS A 103 5.28 -12.34 -31.09
C HIS A 103 6.35 -12.91 -30.16
N ILE A 104 6.79 -12.11 -29.17
CA ILE A 104 7.84 -12.49 -28.23
C ILE A 104 7.48 -13.75 -27.45
N GLN A 105 8.45 -14.65 -27.32
CA GLN A 105 8.31 -15.87 -26.54
C GLN A 105 8.77 -15.63 -25.10
N ASP A 106 7.98 -16.13 -24.15
CA ASP A 106 8.31 -16.03 -22.74
C ASP A 106 9.60 -16.80 -22.41
N GLY A 107 10.37 -16.25 -21.48
CA GLY A 107 11.53 -16.89 -20.90
C GLY A 107 11.16 -18.11 -20.07
N ASP A 108 12.16 -18.83 -19.62
CA ASP A 108 12.00 -19.95 -18.70
C ASP A 108 13.03 -19.80 -17.56
N PRO A 109 12.57 -19.43 -16.36
CA PRO A 109 11.19 -19.13 -15.97
C PRO A 109 10.63 -17.84 -16.59
N ALA A 110 9.31 -17.80 -16.82
CA ALA A 110 8.60 -16.58 -17.23
C ALA A 110 8.46 -15.65 -16.04
N LEU A 111 9.26 -14.57 -16.01
CA LEU A 111 9.27 -13.60 -14.92
C LEU A 111 8.88 -12.20 -15.43
N CYS A 112 8.09 -11.48 -14.63
CA CYS A 112 7.86 -10.05 -14.74
C CYS A 112 8.51 -9.38 -13.52
N ILE A 113 9.37 -8.39 -13.73
CA ILE A 113 10.24 -7.82 -12.71
C ILE A 113 10.13 -6.31 -12.78
N GLY A 114 9.86 -5.66 -11.65
CA GLY A 114 10.07 -4.22 -11.47
C GLY A 114 11.45 -3.99 -10.87
N VAL A 115 12.19 -3.06 -11.45
CA VAL A 115 13.52 -2.63 -10.96
C VAL A 115 13.45 -1.14 -10.66
N TYR A 116 13.80 -0.78 -9.44
CA TYR A 116 13.84 0.60 -8.96
C TYR A 116 15.32 1.00 -8.86
N HIS A 117 15.72 1.99 -9.66
CA HIS A 117 17.13 2.37 -9.83
C HIS A 117 17.59 3.45 -8.86
N ASP A 118 16.66 4.07 -8.14
CA ASP A 118 16.99 5.06 -7.13
C ASP A 118 17.65 4.40 -5.91
N GLY A 119 18.72 5.02 -5.39
CA GLY A 119 19.43 4.51 -4.21
C GLY A 119 18.69 4.73 -2.89
N GLU A 120 17.61 5.53 -2.91
CA GLU A 120 16.75 5.83 -1.77
C GLU A 120 15.30 6.02 -2.23
N TYR A 121 14.37 5.98 -1.29
CA TYR A 121 12.96 6.26 -1.59
C TYR A 121 12.75 7.70 -2.02
N LYS A 122 12.01 7.90 -3.11
CA LYS A 122 11.61 9.22 -3.61
C LYS A 122 10.08 9.35 -3.64
N GLU A 123 9.59 10.55 -3.40
CA GLU A 123 8.17 10.86 -3.50
C GLU A 123 7.74 11.15 -4.95
N ALA A 124 8.67 11.59 -5.80
CA ALA A 124 8.43 11.95 -7.19
C ALA A 124 9.67 11.68 -8.06
N ASP A 125 9.47 11.69 -9.38
CA ASP A 125 10.51 11.49 -10.39
C ASP A 125 11.34 10.20 -10.15
N VAL A 126 10.61 9.10 -9.96
CA VAL A 126 11.18 7.79 -9.65
C VAL A 126 11.68 7.09 -10.91
N ASP A 127 12.88 6.51 -10.86
CA ASP A 127 13.50 5.80 -11.99
C ASP A 127 13.12 4.32 -11.94
N VAL A 128 12.17 3.95 -12.77
CA VAL A 128 11.57 2.61 -12.79
C VAL A 128 11.83 1.92 -14.11
N GLU A 129 12.26 0.66 -14.04
CA GLU A 129 12.38 -0.24 -15.17
C GLU A 129 11.52 -1.47 -14.94
N ILE A 130 10.71 -1.84 -15.91
CA ILE A 130 10.08 -3.15 -15.96
C ILE A 130 10.89 -4.07 -16.88
N GLN A 131 10.96 -5.35 -16.51
CA GLN A 131 11.63 -6.38 -17.31
C GLN A 131 10.71 -7.60 -17.42
N LYS A 132 10.65 -8.18 -18.61
CA LYS A 132 10.03 -9.49 -18.84
C LYS A 132 11.07 -10.42 -19.42
N THR A 133 11.24 -11.61 -18.83
CA THR A 133 12.15 -12.61 -19.39
C THR A 133 11.61 -13.11 -20.73
N VAL A 134 12.51 -13.22 -21.72
CA VAL A 134 12.16 -13.62 -23.09
C VAL A 134 13.13 -14.68 -23.62
N LYS A 135 12.67 -15.46 -24.61
CA LYS A 135 13.51 -16.35 -25.43
C LYS A 135 13.62 -15.77 -26.83
N GLY A 136 14.80 -15.88 -27.43
CA GLY A 136 15.05 -15.42 -28.79
C GLY A 136 15.60 -14.00 -28.87
N THR A 137 15.84 -13.56 -30.08
CA THR A 137 16.39 -12.23 -30.39
C THR A 137 15.34 -11.41 -31.12
N TYR A 138 15.13 -10.21 -30.66
CA TYR A 138 14.14 -9.28 -31.22
C TYR A 138 14.77 -7.91 -31.42
N PRO A 139 14.32 -7.14 -32.40
CA PRO A 139 14.78 -5.76 -32.59
C PRO A 139 14.23 -4.87 -31.47
N ASP A 140 15.06 -3.93 -31.04
CA ASP A 140 14.62 -2.85 -30.16
C ASP A 140 13.51 -2.04 -30.81
N THR A 141 12.58 -1.56 -29.99
CA THR A 141 11.57 -0.58 -30.42
C THR A 141 11.94 0.82 -29.86
N GLU A 142 11.03 1.76 -29.95
CA GLU A 142 11.26 3.12 -29.43
C GLU A 142 11.61 3.09 -27.93
N HIS A 143 10.80 2.39 -27.13
CA HIS A 143 10.95 2.36 -25.68
C HIS A 143 11.34 0.98 -25.14
N VAL A 144 11.07 -0.11 -25.87
CA VAL A 144 11.41 -1.47 -25.42
C VAL A 144 12.81 -1.83 -25.88
N LYS A 145 13.67 -2.23 -24.93
CA LYS A 145 15.05 -2.69 -25.18
C LYS A 145 15.18 -4.16 -24.85
N PHE A 146 15.78 -4.91 -25.76
CA PHE A 146 16.09 -6.33 -25.57
C PHE A 146 17.56 -6.45 -25.17
N LYS A 147 17.80 -6.97 -23.96
CA LYS A 147 19.15 -7.04 -23.40
C LYS A 147 19.36 -8.29 -22.56
N THR A 148 20.62 -8.63 -22.38
CA THR A 148 21.07 -9.65 -21.43
C THR A 148 21.39 -8.97 -20.09
N VAL A 149 20.75 -9.43 -19.02
CA VAL A 149 21.05 -9.00 -17.65
C VAL A 149 22.02 -10.02 -17.06
N PRO A 150 23.20 -9.59 -16.58
CA PRO A 150 24.18 -10.50 -16.00
C PRO A 150 23.68 -11.15 -14.72
N PRO A 151 24.34 -12.21 -14.25
CA PRO A 151 24.04 -12.81 -12.96
C PRO A 151 24.19 -11.77 -11.84
N VAL A 152 23.31 -11.83 -10.84
CA VAL A 152 23.35 -10.94 -9.69
C VAL A 152 23.01 -11.69 -8.41
N THR A 153 23.78 -11.45 -7.36
CA THR A 153 23.49 -11.97 -6.02
C THR A 153 22.65 -10.95 -5.26
N VAL A 154 21.54 -11.40 -4.70
CA VAL A 154 20.54 -10.56 -4.04
C VAL A 154 20.11 -11.16 -2.70
N ALA A 155 19.80 -10.30 -1.73
CA ALA A 155 18.98 -10.67 -0.59
C ALA A 155 17.52 -10.76 -1.08
N SER A 156 16.87 -11.86 -0.79
CA SER A 156 15.55 -12.19 -1.35
C SER A 156 14.59 -12.65 -0.27
N ALA A 157 13.43 -12.03 -0.23
CA ALA A 157 12.27 -12.53 0.51
C ALA A 157 11.15 -12.90 -0.46
N THR A 158 10.42 -13.97 -0.12
CA THR A 158 9.22 -14.37 -0.86
C THR A 158 8.02 -14.18 0.06
N PHE A 159 6.99 -13.50 -0.41
CA PHE A 159 5.77 -13.34 0.36
C PHE A 159 4.54 -13.63 -0.49
N GLN A 160 3.45 -13.97 0.18
CA GLN A 160 2.14 -14.14 -0.42
C GLN A 160 1.16 -13.19 0.28
N GLY A 161 0.58 -12.26 -0.46
CA GLY A 161 -0.34 -11.27 0.10
C GLY A 161 -0.68 -10.17 -0.89
N PRO A 162 -1.49 -9.20 -0.49
CA PRO A 162 -1.84 -8.07 -1.33
C PRO A 162 -0.60 -7.16 -1.58
N TYR A 163 -0.54 -6.60 -2.79
CA TYR A 163 0.59 -5.77 -3.25
C TYR A 163 0.95 -4.61 -2.29
N ARG A 164 -0.05 -4.06 -1.58
CA ARG A 164 0.18 -3.00 -0.56
C ARG A 164 1.15 -3.38 0.57
N GLN A 165 1.44 -4.68 0.77
CA GLN A 165 2.39 -5.15 1.78
C GLN A 165 3.85 -5.13 1.30
N ILE A 166 4.11 -4.83 0.03
CA ILE A 166 5.47 -4.87 -0.53
C ILE A 166 6.43 -3.91 0.19
N GLY A 167 5.93 -2.77 0.67
CA GLY A 167 6.72 -1.83 1.46
C GLY A 167 7.27 -2.44 2.77
N GLU A 168 6.45 -3.23 3.46
CA GLU A 168 6.86 -3.92 4.70
C GLU A 168 7.91 -5.01 4.40
N VAL A 169 7.76 -5.74 3.29
CA VAL A 169 8.72 -6.74 2.84
C VAL A 169 10.07 -6.10 2.52
N ASN A 170 10.05 -5.00 1.78
CA ASN A 170 11.27 -4.26 1.42
C ASN A 170 12.00 -3.73 2.67
N GLN A 171 11.26 -3.20 3.66
CA GLN A 171 11.85 -2.77 4.93
C GLN A 171 12.51 -3.93 5.69
N ALA A 172 11.87 -5.11 5.71
CA ALA A 172 12.44 -6.30 6.35
C ALA A 172 13.72 -6.77 5.65
N VAL A 173 13.75 -6.75 4.31
CA VAL A 173 14.95 -7.09 3.53
C VAL A 173 16.06 -6.08 3.77
N ALA A 174 15.75 -4.78 3.79
CA ALA A 174 16.74 -3.73 4.06
C ALA A 174 17.35 -3.88 5.46
N ALA A 175 16.52 -4.05 6.49
CA ALA A 175 16.99 -4.28 7.87
C ALA A 175 17.86 -5.55 7.99
N TRP A 176 17.50 -6.60 7.25
CA TRP A 176 18.30 -7.83 7.23
C TRP A 176 19.68 -7.59 6.59
N VAL A 177 19.73 -6.84 5.48
CA VAL A 177 20.99 -6.47 4.80
C VAL A 177 21.87 -5.63 5.72
N GLU A 178 21.32 -4.65 6.43
CA GLU A 178 22.06 -3.83 7.40
C GLU A 178 22.66 -4.68 8.55
N ALA A 179 21.97 -5.73 8.97
CA ALA A 179 22.41 -6.59 10.06
C ALA A 179 23.42 -7.67 9.65
N ASN A 180 23.50 -8.04 8.38
CA ASN A 180 24.28 -9.18 7.87
C ASN A 180 25.24 -8.84 6.71
N GLY A 181 25.28 -7.59 6.26
CA GLY A 181 26.08 -7.11 5.13
C GLY A 181 27.45 -6.60 5.47
#